data_8b25afe2b7c51e081f2bbce9ca30d249
#
_entry.id   8b25afe2b7c51e081f2bbce9ca30d249
#
_cell.length_a   1.000
_cell.length_b   1.000
_cell.length_c   1.000
_cell.angle_alpha   90.00
_cell.angle_beta   90.00
_cell.angle_gamma   90.00
#
_symmetry.space_group_name_H-M   'P 1'
#
loop_
_entity.id
_entity.type
_entity.pdbx_description
1 polymer ?
#
loop_
_entity_poly.entity_id
_entity_poly.type
_entity_poly.pdbx_seq_one_letter_code
_entity_poly.pdbx_strand_id
1 'polypeptide(L)'
;MSLLFICSLALILSFNIGANNAGASMATAYGSNSISKFASVSLIFIFVFLGSVYGGEKVIQTVGSEILTVDLASLNINFTLLILVVPVLAIVIANLLKIPVATTHIVVCTIIGIGLAINSLFHEKIFEII
;
A
#
# COMPACT_ATOMS: atom_id res chain seq x y z
N MET A 1 -0.38 18.05 15.46
CA MET A 1 -1.39 17.17 14.82
C MET A 1 -1.29 15.81 15.48
N SER A 2 -2.40 15.26 15.91
CA SER A 2 -2.39 14.09 16.80
C SER A 2 -1.99 12.82 16.03
N LEU A 3 -1.23 11.95 16.67
CA LEU A 3 -0.91 10.58 16.23
C LEU A 3 -2.19 9.84 15.75
N LEU A 4 -3.32 10.12 16.39
CA LEU A 4 -4.63 9.58 16.01
C LEU A 4 -5.02 9.90 14.56
N PHE A 5 -4.69 11.09 14.06
CA PHE A 5 -5.01 11.45 12.67
C PHE A 5 -4.17 10.66 11.67
N ILE A 6 -2.88 10.48 11.91
CA ILE A 6 -2.00 9.67 11.08
C ILE A 6 -2.45 8.21 11.10
N CYS A 7 -2.75 7.67 12.28
CA CYS A 7 -3.27 6.30 12.41
C CYS A 7 -4.59 6.10 11.66
N SER A 8 -5.49 7.08 11.69
CA SER A 8 -6.75 6.99 10.95
C SER A 8 -6.54 6.97 9.43
N LEU A 9 -5.64 7.80 8.91
CA LEU A 9 -5.26 7.78 7.49
C LEU A 9 -4.61 6.45 7.09
N ALA A 10 -3.72 5.93 7.91
CA ALA A 10 -3.08 4.63 7.68
C ALA A 10 -4.11 3.48 7.65
N LEU A 11 -5.10 3.50 8.54
CA LEU A 11 -6.21 2.53 8.54
C LEU A 11 -7.07 2.66 7.28
N ILE A 12 -7.39 3.87 6.84
CA ILE A 12 -8.14 4.10 5.60
C ILE A 12 -7.34 3.58 4.41
N LEU A 13 -6.04 3.85 4.34
CA LEU A 13 -5.16 3.33 3.30
C LEU A 13 -5.15 1.80 3.29
N SER A 14 -4.92 1.17 4.44
CA SER A 14 -4.87 -0.29 4.58
C SER A 14 -6.19 -0.94 4.16
N PHE A 15 -7.32 -0.35 4.53
CA PHE A 15 -8.65 -0.83 4.14
C PHE A 15 -8.84 -0.76 2.61
N ASN A 16 -8.46 0.36 1.99
CA ASN A 16 -8.57 0.53 0.54
C ASN A 16 -7.67 -0.42 -0.23
N ILE A 17 -6.43 -0.61 0.21
CA ILE A 17 -5.49 -1.60 -0.35
C ILE A 17 -6.08 -3.01 -0.25
N GLY A 18 -6.57 -3.37 0.92
CA GLY A 18 -7.20 -4.67 1.16
C GLY A 18 -8.41 -4.93 0.26
N ALA A 19 -9.29 -3.95 0.13
CA ALA A 19 -10.47 -4.04 -0.73
C ALA A 19 -10.11 -4.20 -2.22
N ASN A 20 -9.13 -3.43 -2.71
CA ASN A 20 -8.66 -3.52 -4.10
C ASN A 20 -8.00 -4.88 -4.39
N ASN A 21 -7.09 -5.32 -3.53
CA ASN A 21 -6.36 -6.58 -3.70
C ASN A 21 -7.26 -7.81 -3.52
N ALA A 22 -8.25 -7.75 -2.64
CA ALA A 22 -9.23 -8.82 -2.46
C ALA A 22 -10.02 -9.08 -3.74
N GLY A 23 -10.48 -8.02 -4.41
CA GLY A 23 -11.14 -8.12 -5.69
C GLY A 23 -10.26 -8.78 -6.76
N ALA A 24 -9.03 -8.29 -6.92
CA ALA A 24 -8.09 -8.81 -7.90
C ALA A 24 -7.73 -10.29 -7.65
N SER A 25 -7.49 -10.67 -6.37
CA SER A 25 -7.04 -12.02 -6.02
C SER A 25 -8.12 -13.09 -6.21
N MET A 26 -9.39 -12.77 -5.95
CA MET A 26 -10.48 -13.75 -5.94
C MET A 26 -11.46 -13.61 -7.10
N ALA A 27 -11.26 -12.64 -8.01
CA ALA A 27 -12.18 -12.37 -9.11
C ALA A 27 -12.45 -13.61 -9.97
N THR A 28 -11.40 -14.36 -10.33
CA THR A 28 -11.51 -15.56 -11.16
C THR A 28 -12.22 -16.71 -10.45
N ALA A 29 -11.85 -17.01 -9.22
CA ALA A 29 -12.42 -18.12 -8.45
C ALA A 29 -13.89 -17.84 -8.07
N TYR A 30 -14.20 -16.61 -7.69
CA TYR A 30 -15.57 -16.20 -7.41
C TYR A 30 -16.42 -16.09 -8.69
N GLY A 31 -15.85 -15.50 -9.76
CA GLY A 31 -16.53 -15.33 -11.04
C GLY A 31 -16.85 -16.66 -11.74
N SER A 32 -16.04 -17.70 -11.56
CA SER A 32 -16.29 -19.06 -12.05
C SER A 32 -17.26 -19.86 -11.17
N ASN A 33 -17.83 -19.26 -10.12
CA ASN A 33 -18.65 -19.94 -9.11
C ASN A 33 -17.97 -21.12 -8.40
N SER A 34 -16.64 -21.20 -8.44
CA SER A 34 -15.88 -22.27 -7.77
C SER A 34 -15.89 -22.13 -6.25
N ILE A 35 -16.04 -20.89 -5.74
CA ILE A 35 -16.09 -20.59 -4.30
C ILE A 35 -17.19 -19.57 -4.01
N SER A 36 -17.79 -19.69 -2.82
CA SER A 36 -18.78 -18.73 -2.36
C SER A 36 -18.13 -17.40 -1.96
N LYS A 37 -18.92 -16.32 -1.95
CA LYS A 37 -18.45 -14.99 -1.52
C LYS A 37 -17.89 -15.02 -0.10
N PHE A 38 -18.55 -15.74 0.81
CA PHE A 38 -18.11 -15.86 2.20
C PHE A 38 -16.77 -16.60 2.30
N ALA A 39 -16.61 -17.70 1.57
CA ALA A 39 -15.34 -18.44 1.53
C ALA A 39 -14.19 -17.58 0.96
N SER A 40 -14.45 -16.82 -0.11
CA SER A 40 -13.46 -15.91 -0.69
C SER A 40 -12.96 -14.89 0.34
N VAL A 41 -13.88 -14.20 1.02
CA VAL A 41 -13.54 -13.21 2.04
C VAL A 41 -12.79 -13.82 3.21
N SER A 42 -13.22 -14.99 3.69
CA SER A 42 -12.57 -15.70 4.81
C SER A 42 -11.14 -16.12 4.46
N LEU A 43 -10.93 -16.67 3.26
CA LEU A 43 -9.61 -17.06 2.79
C LEU A 43 -8.66 -15.85 2.71
N ILE A 44 -9.12 -14.75 2.10
CA ILE A 44 -8.31 -13.52 2.02
C ILE A 44 -7.95 -13.05 3.42
N PHE A 45 -8.92 -12.95 4.33
CA PHE A 45 -8.68 -12.49 5.69
C PHE A 45 -7.59 -13.32 6.38
N ILE A 46 -7.69 -14.65 6.33
CA ILE A 46 -6.73 -15.55 6.97
C ILE A 46 -5.34 -15.40 6.34
N PHE A 47 -5.23 -15.51 5.01
CA PHE A 47 -3.94 -15.53 4.35
C PHE A 47 -3.25 -14.16 4.32
N VAL A 48 -3.99 -13.06 4.20
CA VAL A 48 -3.43 -11.71 4.31
C VAL A 48 -2.95 -11.44 5.72
N PHE A 49 -3.71 -11.85 6.74
CA PHE A 49 -3.29 -11.73 8.14
C PHE A 49 -2.00 -12.51 8.39
N LEU A 50 -1.96 -13.78 8.01
CA LEU A 50 -0.74 -14.60 8.15
C LEU A 50 0.44 -14.01 7.37
N GLY A 51 0.23 -13.59 6.12
CA GLY A 51 1.26 -12.97 5.29
C GLY A 51 1.81 -11.67 5.90
N SER A 52 0.95 -10.85 6.49
CA SER A 52 1.39 -9.62 7.15
C SER A 52 2.21 -9.88 8.42
N VAL A 53 1.84 -10.90 9.19
CA VAL A 53 2.56 -11.28 10.41
C VAL A 53 3.94 -11.87 10.11
N TYR A 54 4.04 -12.76 9.10
CA TYR A 54 5.29 -13.45 8.79
C TYR A 54 6.19 -12.72 7.79
N GLY A 55 5.62 -11.91 6.89
CA GLY A 55 6.37 -11.25 5.82
C GLY A 55 6.38 -9.72 5.87
N GLY A 56 5.53 -9.10 6.69
CA GLY A 56 5.33 -7.66 6.71
C GLY A 56 6.57 -6.86 7.09
N GLU A 57 7.41 -7.38 8.00
CA GLU A 57 8.62 -6.68 8.45
C GLU A 57 9.58 -6.38 7.29
N LYS A 58 9.83 -7.34 6.40
CA LYS A 58 10.71 -7.15 5.23
C LYS A 58 10.17 -6.08 4.29
N VAL A 59 8.86 -6.08 4.04
CA VAL A 59 8.22 -5.08 3.19
C VAL A 59 8.33 -3.68 3.81
N ILE A 60 8.12 -3.58 5.13
CA ILE A 60 8.27 -2.30 5.85
C ILE A 60 9.70 -1.78 5.75
N GLN A 61 10.71 -2.63 5.91
CA GLN A 61 12.12 -2.25 5.78
C GLN A 61 12.42 -1.74 4.36
N THR A 62 12.05 -2.50 3.33
CA THR A 62 12.33 -2.11 1.93
C THR A 62 11.63 -0.80 1.57
N VAL A 63 10.35 -0.68 1.85
CA VAL A 63 9.58 0.52 1.49
C VAL A 63 9.93 1.71 2.38
N GLY A 64 10.23 1.46 3.66
CA GLY A 64 10.45 2.51 4.65
C GLY A 64 11.87 3.05 4.73
N SER A 65 12.89 2.24 4.45
CA SER A 65 14.30 2.62 4.67
C SER A 65 15.23 2.38 3.50
N GLU A 66 14.86 1.55 2.51
CA GLU A 66 15.76 1.21 1.42
C GLU A 66 15.54 2.06 0.16
N ILE A 67 14.38 2.68 -0.01
CA ILE A 67 14.07 3.54 -1.18
C ILE A 67 14.63 4.96 -1.00
N LEU A 68 14.59 5.48 0.21
CA LEU A 68 15.06 6.82 0.53
C LEU A 68 16.41 6.79 1.27
N THR A 69 17.27 7.74 0.99
CA THR A 69 18.52 7.97 1.74
C THR A 69 18.27 8.55 3.14
N VAL A 70 17.05 9.06 3.35
CA VAL A 70 16.60 9.64 4.62
C VAL A 70 15.55 8.73 5.21
N ASP A 71 15.65 8.43 6.49
CA ASP A 71 14.65 7.65 7.21
C ASP A 71 13.29 8.37 7.15
N LEU A 72 12.24 7.64 6.75
CA LEU A 72 10.87 8.16 6.69
C LEU A 72 10.42 8.77 8.03
N ALA A 73 10.90 8.23 9.15
CA ALA A 73 10.60 8.74 10.48
C ALA A 73 11.20 10.14 10.75
N SER A 74 12.27 10.52 10.01
CA SER A 74 12.92 11.84 10.12
C SER A 74 12.32 12.89 9.18
N LEU A 75 11.41 12.50 8.29
CA LEU A 75 10.77 13.42 7.36
C LEU A 75 9.83 14.40 8.08
N ASN A 76 9.72 15.59 7.50
CA ASN A 76 8.73 16.57 7.97
C ASN A 76 7.33 15.94 7.89
N ILE A 77 6.49 16.24 8.88
CA ILE A 77 5.09 15.76 8.98
C ILE A 77 4.30 15.93 7.67
N ASN A 78 4.59 16.98 6.91
CA ASN A 78 3.92 17.25 5.64
C ASN A 78 4.22 16.17 4.60
N PHE A 79 5.46 15.68 4.51
CA PHE A 79 5.83 14.58 3.60
C PHE A 79 5.22 13.26 4.05
N THR A 80 5.18 12.99 5.37
CA THR A 80 4.50 11.81 5.91
C THR A 80 3.01 11.81 5.55
N LEU A 81 2.36 12.97 5.62
CA LEU A 81 0.97 13.10 5.20
C LEU A 81 0.78 12.86 3.70
N LEU A 82 1.68 13.35 2.84
CA LEU A 82 1.61 13.12 1.40
C LEU A 82 1.76 11.63 1.06
N ILE A 83 2.66 10.91 1.75
CA ILE A 83 2.84 9.45 1.58
C ILE A 83 1.55 8.67 1.89
N LEU A 84 0.73 9.17 2.79
CA LEU A 84 -0.55 8.54 3.13
C LEU A 84 -1.71 9.02 2.25
N VAL A 85 -1.83 10.32 2.06
CA VAL A 85 -2.99 10.94 1.38
C VAL A 85 -3.00 10.65 -0.12
N VAL A 86 -1.86 10.73 -0.80
CA VAL A 86 -1.79 10.53 -2.26
C VAL A 86 -2.21 9.11 -2.64
N PRO A 87 -1.67 8.02 -2.03
CA PRO A 87 -2.14 6.67 -2.33
C PRO A 87 -3.61 6.45 -1.96
N VAL A 88 -4.07 6.99 -0.82
CA VAL A 88 -5.49 6.89 -0.44
C VAL A 88 -6.38 7.43 -1.55
N LEU A 89 -6.13 8.66 -2.02
CA LEU A 89 -6.93 9.27 -3.07
C LEU A 89 -6.87 8.48 -4.37
N ALA A 90 -5.68 8.06 -4.81
CA ALA A 90 -5.51 7.30 -6.04
C ALA A 90 -6.27 5.96 -6.00
N ILE A 91 -6.15 5.20 -4.89
CA ILE A 91 -6.79 3.90 -4.74
C ILE A 91 -8.31 4.05 -4.57
N VAL A 92 -8.79 5.07 -3.84
CA VAL A 92 -10.24 5.36 -3.73
C VAL A 92 -10.83 5.66 -5.09
N ILE A 93 -10.19 6.51 -5.90
CA ILE A 93 -10.64 6.82 -7.25
C ILE A 93 -10.67 5.54 -8.11
N ALA A 94 -9.62 4.73 -8.08
CA ALA A 94 -9.57 3.47 -8.81
C ALA A 94 -10.70 2.50 -8.38
N ASN A 95 -10.95 2.38 -7.08
CA ASN A 95 -12.03 1.55 -6.54
C ASN A 95 -13.42 2.04 -6.98
N LEU A 96 -13.64 3.37 -6.98
CA LEU A 96 -14.91 3.96 -7.47
C LEU A 96 -15.11 3.70 -8.96
N LEU A 97 -14.04 3.75 -9.74
CA LEU A 97 -14.05 3.44 -11.18
C LEU A 97 -14.09 1.94 -11.46
N LYS A 98 -13.99 1.09 -10.43
CA LYS A 98 -13.91 -0.39 -10.54
C LYS A 98 -12.72 -0.86 -11.39
N ILE A 99 -11.61 -0.12 -11.34
CA ILE A 99 -10.38 -0.46 -12.04
C ILE A 99 -9.42 -1.09 -11.03
N PRO A 100 -9.02 -2.37 -11.21
CA PRO A 100 -7.99 -2.98 -10.38
C PRO A 100 -6.65 -2.31 -10.66
N VAL A 101 -5.98 -1.82 -9.63
CA VAL A 101 -4.68 -1.15 -9.73
C VAL A 101 -3.64 -1.84 -8.87
N ALA A 102 -2.38 -1.78 -9.30
CA ALA A 102 -1.26 -2.26 -8.51
C ALA A 102 -0.99 -1.27 -7.36
N THR A 103 -1.58 -1.54 -6.21
CA THR A 103 -1.52 -0.63 -5.05
C THR A 103 -0.09 -0.40 -4.55
N THR A 104 0.76 -1.42 -4.64
CA THR A 104 2.19 -1.31 -4.29
C THR A 104 2.90 -0.29 -5.19
N HIS A 105 2.65 -0.30 -6.50
CA HIS A 105 3.22 0.69 -7.42
C HIS A 105 2.79 2.11 -7.07
N ILE A 106 1.53 2.33 -6.69
CA ILE A 106 1.06 3.66 -6.28
C ILE A 106 1.83 4.17 -5.06
N VAL A 107 2.01 3.31 -4.04
CA VAL A 107 2.75 3.67 -2.81
C VAL A 107 4.21 3.95 -3.14
N VAL A 108 4.88 3.04 -3.85
CA VAL A 108 6.30 3.17 -4.25
C VAL A 108 6.51 4.41 -5.10
N CYS A 109 5.69 4.65 -6.12
CA CYS A 109 5.80 5.85 -6.95
C CYS A 109 5.57 7.15 -6.16
N THR A 110 4.70 7.12 -5.14
CA THR A 110 4.52 8.28 -4.25
C THR A 110 5.80 8.56 -3.46
N ILE A 111 6.43 7.53 -2.90
CA ILE A 111 7.68 7.65 -2.14
C ILE A 111 8.80 8.14 -3.05
N ILE A 112 8.93 7.58 -4.26
CA ILE A 112 9.91 8.02 -5.26
C ILE A 112 9.68 9.49 -5.63
N GLY A 113 8.44 9.90 -5.87
CA GLY A 113 8.10 11.29 -6.19
C GLY A 113 8.49 12.26 -5.07
N ILE A 114 8.26 11.89 -3.82
CA ILE A 114 8.68 12.69 -2.66
C ILE A 114 10.22 12.70 -2.56
N GLY A 115 10.86 11.54 -2.74
CA GLY A 115 12.32 11.42 -2.72
C GLY A 115 13.00 12.30 -3.78
N LEU A 116 12.43 12.38 -4.98
CA LEU A 116 12.88 13.32 -6.03
C LEU A 116 12.74 14.78 -5.59
N ALA A 117 11.61 15.11 -4.96
CA ALA A 117 11.36 16.48 -4.52
C ALA A 117 12.32 16.95 -3.41
N ILE A 118 12.78 16.03 -2.54
CA ILE A 118 13.73 16.33 -1.47
C ILE A 118 15.18 15.93 -1.82
N ASN A 119 15.42 15.49 -3.07
CA ASN A 119 16.73 15.05 -3.59
C ASN A 119 17.41 13.99 -2.72
N SER A 120 16.63 13.02 -2.20
CA SER A 120 17.07 11.99 -1.28
C SER A 120 16.69 10.57 -1.74
N LEU A 121 17.16 10.17 -2.94
CA LEU A 121 16.89 8.83 -3.47
C LEU A 121 18.12 7.93 -3.47
N PHE A 122 17.93 6.67 -3.11
CA PHE A 122 18.86 5.59 -3.41
C PHE A 122 18.63 5.10 -4.84
N HIS A 123 19.48 5.52 -5.78
CA HIS A 123 19.33 5.22 -7.21
C HIS A 123 19.37 3.71 -7.53
N GLU A 124 20.16 2.94 -6.80
CA GLU A 124 20.33 1.50 -7.08
C GLU A 124 19.08 0.68 -6.82
N LYS A 125 18.32 1.00 -5.78
CA LYS A 125 17.15 0.22 -5.36
C LYS A 125 15.89 0.47 -6.20
N ILE A 126 15.80 1.60 -6.89
CA ILE A 126 14.65 1.93 -7.74
C ILE A 126 14.51 0.94 -8.88
N PHE A 127 15.64 0.53 -9.49
CA PHE A 127 15.65 -0.41 -10.62
C PHE A 127 15.35 -1.86 -10.24
N GLU A 128 15.44 -2.23 -8.96
CA GLU A 128 15.07 -3.57 -8.49
C GLU A 128 13.56 -3.72 -8.22
N ILE A 129 12.83 -2.61 -8.05
CA ILE A 129 11.42 -2.60 -7.63
C ILE A 129 10.46 -2.37 -8.82
N ILE A 130 10.92 -1.74 -9.90
CA ILE A 130 10.15 -1.46 -11.13
C ILE A 130 10.36 -2.57 -12.17
#